data_3f014f14532555fa4b0c549ad6e13be3
#
_entry.id   3f014f14532555fa4b0c549ad6e13be3
#
_cell.length_a   1.000
_cell.length_b   1.000
_cell.length_c   1.000
_cell.angle_alpha   90.00
_cell.angle_beta   90.00
_cell.angle_gamma   90.00
#
_symmetry.space_group_name_H-M   'P 1'
#
loop_
_entity.id
_entity.type
_entity.pdbx_description
1 polymer ?
#
loop_
_entity_poly.entity_id
_entity_poly.type
_entity_poly.pdbx_seq_one_letter_code
_entity_poly.pdbx_strand_id
1 'polypeptide(L)'
;MTKEEKQLLLKDLCARLPYGFVIHRYSDNVDITINTIDDFSHFLEYSEGEEFKPYLRPMSSMTEGEKLDYIALGDIKRYTNPQYAYLISEQLDYLNAHHFDYRGLIPMGLALEATPGMYDKEESEEGSDIPVPKTVDEAISTLEKILSDEDREYLLKNGAISMHDSLGRWIRNEWGLWTGSELKDELMNMNKGLNHPDDMSNYIIEEFIKYWNNKI
;
A
#
# COMPACT_ATOMS: atom_id res chain seq x y z
N MET A 1 9.23 9.91 -27.27
CA MET A 1 8.93 8.64 -26.56
C MET A 1 8.46 7.61 -27.58
N THR A 2 9.07 6.42 -27.61
CA THR A 2 8.64 5.31 -28.47
C THR A 2 7.33 4.69 -27.98
N LYS A 3 6.73 3.80 -28.78
CA LYS A 3 5.51 3.08 -28.37
C LYS A 3 5.77 2.18 -27.16
N GLU A 4 6.92 1.54 -27.13
CA GLU A 4 7.36 0.64 -26.06
C GLU A 4 7.59 1.43 -24.74
N GLU A 5 8.22 2.59 -24.84
CA GLU A 5 8.42 3.49 -23.69
C GLU A 5 7.09 3.98 -23.12
N LYS A 6 6.13 4.34 -23.99
CA LYS A 6 4.77 4.72 -23.55
C LYS A 6 4.06 3.58 -22.83
N GLN A 7 4.17 2.37 -23.33
CA GLN A 7 3.57 1.19 -22.70
C GLN A 7 4.22 0.88 -21.35
N LEU A 8 5.55 1.00 -21.26
CA LEU A 8 6.28 0.79 -20.01
C LEU A 8 5.87 1.83 -18.96
N LEU A 9 5.83 3.10 -19.34
CA LEU A 9 5.41 4.20 -18.47
C LEU A 9 3.97 4.00 -17.98
N LEU A 10 3.03 3.70 -18.88
CA LEU A 10 1.64 3.46 -18.50
C LEU A 10 1.51 2.27 -17.52
N LYS A 11 2.25 1.18 -17.78
CA LYS A 11 2.26 0.01 -16.89
C LYS A 11 2.78 0.38 -15.49
N ASP A 12 3.78 1.24 -15.40
CA ASP A 12 4.32 1.69 -14.12
C ASP A 12 3.34 2.58 -13.37
N LEU A 13 2.74 3.56 -14.05
CA LEU A 13 1.74 4.45 -13.46
C LEU A 13 0.50 3.70 -12.94
N CYS A 14 -0.03 2.75 -13.74
CA CYS A 14 -1.15 1.92 -13.31
C CYS A 14 -0.84 1.09 -12.06
N ALA A 15 0.41 0.61 -11.90
CA ALA A 15 0.82 -0.14 -10.72
C ALA A 15 0.93 0.73 -9.46
N ARG A 16 1.18 2.03 -9.61
CA ARG A 16 1.31 2.99 -8.50
C ARG A 16 0.00 3.67 -8.12
N LEU A 17 -1.01 3.60 -8.99
CA LEU A 17 -2.28 4.30 -8.79
C LEU A 17 -2.93 4.04 -7.42
N PRO A 18 -2.89 2.82 -6.82
CA PRO A 18 -3.42 2.58 -5.48
C PRO A 18 -2.70 3.34 -4.35
N TYR A 19 -1.51 3.87 -4.60
CA TYR A 19 -0.66 4.53 -3.60
C TYR A 19 -0.55 6.04 -3.82
N GLY A 20 -1.18 6.55 -4.90
CA GLY A 20 -0.98 7.90 -5.38
C GLY A 20 0.42 8.10 -5.99
N PHE A 21 0.61 9.13 -6.79
CA PHE A 21 1.92 9.53 -7.31
C PHE A 21 1.88 10.96 -7.81
N VAL A 22 3.07 11.58 -7.93
CA VAL A 22 3.21 12.95 -8.46
C VAL A 22 3.79 12.89 -9.86
N ILE A 23 3.24 13.68 -10.76
CA ILE A 23 3.73 13.87 -12.12
C ILE A 23 4.08 15.33 -12.37
N HIS A 24 5.16 15.56 -13.10
CA HIS A 24 5.50 16.87 -13.62
C HIS A 24 4.94 17.04 -15.03
N ARG A 25 4.15 18.07 -15.27
CA ARG A 25 3.67 18.45 -16.59
C ARG A 25 4.47 19.62 -17.13
N TYR A 26 5.10 19.44 -18.30
CA TYR A 26 6.03 20.41 -18.86
C TYR A 26 5.33 21.60 -19.54
N SER A 27 4.09 21.47 -19.99
CA SER A 27 3.37 22.53 -20.72
C SER A 27 3.18 23.81 -19.88
N ASP A 28 2.95 23.66 -18.59
CA ASP A 28 2.71 24.75 -17.65
C ASP A 28 3.63 24.73 -16.42
N ASN A 29 4.56 23.77 -16.38
CA ASN A 29 5.54 23.59 -15.31
C ASN A 29 4.87 23.37 -13.93
N VAL A 30 3.87 22.46 -13.88
CA VAL A 30 3.10 22.15 -12.68
C VAL A 30 3.28 20.70 -12.28
N ASP A 31 3.40 20.46 -10.96
CA ASP A 31 3.38 19.15 -10.37
C ASP A 31 1.93 18.81 -9.97
N ILE A 32 1.46 17.66 -10.41
CA ILE A 32 0.08 17.19 -10.24
C ILE A 32 0.12 15.90 -9.44
N THR A 33 -0.64 15.84 -8.35
CA THR A 33 -0.84 14.61 -7.57
C THR A 33 -2.01 13.83 -8.12
N ILE A 34 -1.80 12.54 -8.38
CA ILE A 34 -2.79 11.58 -8.86
C ILE A 34 -3.05 10.60 -7.72
N ASN A 35 -4.23 10.64 -7.14
CA ASN A 35 -4.61 9.78 -6.00
C ASN A 35 -5.69 8.76 -6.37
N THR A 36 -6.48 9.04 -7.40
CA THR A 36 -7.62 8.21 -7.78
C THR A 36 -7.58 7.84 -9.26
N ILE A 37 -8.39 6.84 -9.63
CA ILE A 37 -8.57 6.47 -11.05
C ILE A 37 -9.22 7.60 -11.84
N ASP A 38 -10.08 8.38 -11.19
CA ASP A 38 -10.76 9.52 -11.83
C ASP A 38 -9.76 10.64 -12.13
N ASP A 39 -8.85 10.96 -11.17
CA ASP A 39 -7.75 11.91 -11.40
C ASP A 39 -6.89 11.46 -12.59
N PHE A 40 -6.54 10.17 -12.62
CA PHE A 40 -5.71 9.62 -13.69
C PHE A 40 -6.41 9.63 -15.05
N SER A 41 -7.69 9.27 -15.09
CA SER A 41 -8.50 9.30 -16.30
C SER A 41 -8.64 10.73 -16.83
N HIS A 42 -8.95 11.68 -15.95
CA HIS A 42 -9.04 13.10 -16.28
C HIS A 42 -7.69 13.62 -16.78
N PHE A 43 -6.60 13.29 -16.09
CA PHE A 43 -5.26 13.66 -16.55
C PHE A 43 -4.96 13.13 -17.96
N LEU A 44 -5.24 11.86 -18.26
CA LEU A 44 -5.00 11.26 -19.57
C LEU A 44 -5.85 11.93 -20.68
N GLU A 45 -7.09 12.30 -20.38
CA GLU A 45 -7.99 12.96 -21.33
C GLU A 45 -7.46 14.35 -21.72
N TYR A 46 -6.96 15.13 -20.75
CA TYR A 46 -6.51 16.51 -20.97
C TYR A 46 -5.01 16.63 -21.30
N SER A 47 -4.25 15.55 -21.21
CA SER A 47 -2.80 15.54 -21.49
C SER A 47 -2.45 14.91 -22.83
N GLU A 48 -3.42 14.73 -23.74
CA GLU A 48 -3.16 14.15 -25.05
C GLU A 48 -2.18 15.04 -25.83
N GLY A 49 -0.97 14.49 -26.09
CA GLY A 49 0.10 15.20 -26.79
C GLY A 49 1.03 16.02 -25.88
N GLU A 50 0.76 16.14 -24.59
CA GLU A 50 1.63 16.83 -23.64
C GLU A 50 2.78 15.93 -23.15
N GLU A 51 3.92 16.56 -22.82
CA GLU A 51 5.03 15.86 -22.18
C GLU A 51 4.86 15.93 -20.66
N PHE A 52 4.91 14.75 -20.02
CA PHE A 52 4.91 14.64 -18.55
C PHE A 52 5.86 13.53 -18.11
N LYS A 53 6.32 13.61 -16.86
CA LYS A 53 7.12 12.56 -16.22
C LYS A 53 6.70 12.38 -14.77
N PRO A 54 6.54 11.14 -14.27
CA PRO A 54 6.36 10.90 -12.85
C PRO A 54 7.66 11.19 -12.09
N TYR A 55 7.53 11.55 -10.83
CA TYR A 55 8.63 11.54 -9.88
C TYR A 55 8.77 10.16 -9.26
N LEU A 56 9.98 9.62 -9.24
CA LEU A 56 10.30 8.34 -8.63
C LEU A 56 11.53 8.45 -7.74
N ARG A 57 11.62 7.59 -6.75
CA ARG A 57 12.79 7.46 -5.88
C ARG A 57 13.77 6.45 -6.50
N PRO A 58 15.03 6.79 -6.70
CA PRO A 58 16.01 5.82 -7.17
C PRO A 58 16.17 4.69 -6.15
N MET A 59 16.39 3.46 -6.61
CA MET A 59 16.60 2.30 -5.73
C MET A 59 17.76 2.53 -4.73
N SER A 60 18.74 3.35 -5.10
CA SER A 60 19.86 3.72 -4.24
C SER A 60 19.49 4.64 -3.06
N SER A 61 18.31 5.27 -3.09
CA SER A 61 17.80 6.12 -2.01
C SER A 61 17.15 5.33 -0.88
N MET A 62 17.00 4.02 -1.06
CA MET A 62 16.42 3.14 -0.05
C MET A 62 17.26 3.15 1.23
N THR A 63 16.65 3.50 2.35
CA THR A 63 17.27 3.49 3.67
C THR A 63 17.58 2.07 4.13
N GLU A 64 18.41 1.91 5.15
CA GLU A 64 18.69 0.57 5.70
C GLU A 64 17.44 -0.08 6.31
N GLY A 65 16.53 0.69 6.92
CA GLY A 65 15.23 0.20 7.39
C GLY A 65 14.38 -0.33 6.25
N GLU A 66 14.20 0.47 5.19
CA GLU A 66 13.44 0.07 4.00
C GLU A 66 14.02 -1.16 3.30
N LYS A 67 15.36 -1.32 3.30
CA LYS A 67 16.00 -2.54 2.78
C LYS A 67 15.66 -3.77 3.60
N LEU A 68 15.64 -3.64 4.92
CA LEU A 68 15.28 -4.73 5.81
C LEU A 68 13.82 -5.14 5.61
N ASP A 69 12.91 -4.16 5.51
CA ASP A 69 11.49 -4.39 5.26
C ASP A 69 11.28 -5.10 3.90
N TYR A 70 11.92 -4.58 2.85
CA TYR A 70 11.86 -5.18 1.51
C TYR A 70 12.41 -6.62 1.48
N ILE A 71 13.52 -6.89 2.19
CA ILE A 71 14.10 -8.24 2.30
C ILE A 71 13.18 -9.17 3.09
N ALA A 72 12.57 -8.67 4.17
CA ALA A 72 11.65 -9.46 4.98
C ALA A 72 10.42 -9.94 4.19
N LEU A 73 9.92 -9.13 3.26
CA LEU A 73 8.87 -9.52 2.32
C LEU A 73 9.31 -10.63 1.35
N GLY A 74 10.61 -10.75 1.10
CA GLY A 74 11.22 -11.63 0.11
C GLY A 74 11.93 -12.88 0.65
N ASP A 75 11.51 -13.48 1.78
CA ASP A 75 12.16 -14.70 2.29
C ASP A 75 12.08 -15.85 1.28
N ILE A 76 13.20 -16.01 0.54
CA ILE A 76 13.40 -16.90 -0.62
C ILE A 76 13.02 -18.37 -0.35
N LYS A 77 13.03 -18.83 0.88
CA LYS A 77 12.67 -20.22 1.22
C LYS A 77 11.19 -20.54 0.95
N ARG A 78 10.34 -19.53 0.80
CA ARG A 78 8.91 -19.67 0.52
C ARG A 78 8.60 -19.70 -0.98
N TYR A 79 9.50 -19.21 -1.86
CA TYR A 79 9.23 -19.04 -3.30
C TYR A 79 9.21 -20.32 -4.13
N THR A 80 9.62 -21.46 -3.59
CA THR A 80 9.59 -22.74 -4.31
C THR A 80 8.21 -23.37 -4.41
N ASN A 81 7.22 -22.84 -3.68
CA ASN A 81 5.86 -23.34 -3.69
C ASN A 81 4.93 -22.33 -4.38
N PRO A 82 4.22 -22.72 -5.46
CA PRO A 82 3.29 -21.83 -6.19
C PRO A 82 2.22 -21.17 -5.32
N GLN A 83 1.85 -21.78 -4.18
CA GLN A 83 0.88 -21.21 -3.25
C GLN A 83 1.37 -19.90 -2.59
N TYR A 84 2.68 -19.61 -2.64
CA TYR A 84 3.26 -18.37 -2.11
C TYR A 84 3.60 -17.35 -3.20
N ALA A 85 3.07 -17.52 -4.42
CA ALA A 85 3.28 -16.58 -5.52
C ALA A 85 2.81 -15.15 -5.18
N TYR A 86 1.86 -15.00 -4.25
CA TYR A 86 1.41 -13.69 -3.75
C TYR A 86 2.54 -12.89 -3.04
N LEU A 87 3.54 -13.55 -2.45
CA LEU A 87 4.66 -12.86 -1.80
C LEU A 87 5.51 -12.04 -2.78
N ILE A 88 5.52 -12.43 -4.07
CA ILE A 88 6.18 -11.64 -5.11
C ILE A 88 5.41 -10.34 -5.35
N SER A 89 4.08 -10.37 -5.25
CA SER A 89 3.26 -9.17 -5.40
C SER A 89 3.53 -8.18 -4.26
N GLU A 90 3.73 -8.65 -3.04
CA GLU A 90 3.99 -7.78 -1.87
C GLU A 90 5.28 -6.98 -1.99
N GLN A 91 6.36 -7.59 -2.51
CA GLN A 91 7.59 -6.85 -2.80
C GLN A 91 7.37 -5.78 -3.87
N LEU A 92 6.60 -6.08 -4.92
CA LEU A 92 6.26 -5.11 -5.95
C LEU A 92 5.35 -4.01 -5.41
N ASP A 93 4.38 -4.38 -4.57
CA ASP A 93 3.49 -3.46 -3.90
C ASP A 93 4.27 -2.52 -2.97
N TYR A 94 5.23 -3.05 -2.21
CA TYR A 94 6.15 -2.25 -1.39
C TYR A 94 6.93 -1.23 -2.24
N LEU A 95 7.53 -1.67 -3.36
CA LEU A 95 8.29 -0.77 -4.24
C LEU A 95 7.39 0.30 -4.89
N ASN A 96 6.15 -0.05 -5.23
CA ASN A 96 5.17 0.90 -5.77
C ASN A 96 4.71 1.90 -4.70
N ALA A 97 4.40 1.43 -3.48
CA ALA A 97 3.93 2.26 -2.37
C ALA A 97 4.98 3.26 -1.89
N HIS A 98 6.27 2.90 -1.98
CA HIS A 98 7.40 3.78 -1.63
C HIS A 98 7.99 4.51 -2.84
N HIS A 99 7.34 4.44 -4.00
CA HIS A 99 7.70 5.12 -5.26
C HIS A 99 9.09 4.79 -5.81
N PHE A 100 9.66 3.63 -5.49
CA PHE A 100 10.99 3.23 -5.99
C PHE A 100 10.99 2.94 -7.48
N ASP A 101 12.03 3.40 -8.18
CA ASP A 101 12.25 3.16 -9.62
C ASP A 101 12.86 1.77 -9.89
N TYR A 102 12.12 0.72 -9.61
CA TYR A 102 12.57 -0.65 -9.87
C TYR A 102 12.52 -1.05 -11.35
N ARG A 103 11.92 -0.22 -12.21
CA ARG A 103 11.88 -0.43 -13.67
C ARG A 103 12.96 0.34 -14.42
N GLY A 104 13.71 1.22 -13.75
CA GLY A 104 14.77 2.02 -14.39
C GLY A 104 14.26 3.15 -15.27
N LEU A 105 13.10 3.74 -14.96
CA LEU A 105 12.51 4.83 -15.75
C LEU A 105 13.33 6.13 -15.64
N ILE A 106 13.96 6.38 -14.49
CA ILE A 106 14.84 7.57 -14.29
C ILE A 106 16.01 7.53 -15.26
N PRO A 107 16.87 6.48 -15.32
CA PRO A 107 17.97 6.43 -16.28
C PRO A 107 17.53 6.39 -17.74
N MET A 108 16.30 5.97 -18.02
CA MET A 108 15.72 6.03 -19.37
C MET A 108 15.20 7.42 -19.72
N GLY A 109 15.20 8.38 -18.80
CA GLY A 109 14.62 9.72 -18.98
C GLY A 109 13.11 9.76 -19.06
N LEU A 110 12.42 8.68 -18.62
CA LEU A 110 10.97 8.56 -18.60
C LEU A 110 10.35 8.98 -17.26
N ALA A 111 11.17 9.13 -16.22
CA ALA A 111 10.78 9.65 -14.91
C ALA A 111 11.79 10.68 -14.41
N LEU A 112 11.40 11.49 -13.45
CA LEU A 112 12.24 12.40 -12.68
C LEU A 112 12.61 11.77 -11.34
N GLU A 113 13.77 12.15 -10.81
CA GLU A 113 14.13 11.79 -9.44
C GLU A 113 13.30 12.63 -8.45
N ALA A 114 12.60 11.96 -7.54
CA ALA A 114 11.85 12.61 -6.49
C ALA A 114 12.79 13.37 -5.53
N THR A 115 12.42 14.58 -5.15
CA THR A 115 13.15 15.32 -4.13
C THR A 115 12.96 14.68 -2.76
N PRO A 116 13.94 14.77 -1.85
CA PRO A 116 13.78 14.29 -0.48
C PRO A 116 12.52 14.88 0.17
N GLY A 117 11.72 14.04 0.79
CA GLY A 117 10.47 14.45 1.42
C GLY A 117 9.25 14.53 0.49
N MET A 118 9.39 14.39 -0.83
CA MET A 118 8.26 14.50 -1.78
C MET A 118 7.14 13.48 -1.51
N TYR A 119 7.53 12.30 -1.04
CA TYR A 119 6.62 11.20 -0.70
C TYR A 119 6.63 10.86 0.80
N ASP A 120 7.31 11.70 1.61
CA ASP A 120 7.10 11.61 3.03
C ASP A 120 5.62 11.94 3.25
N LYS A 121 4.90 11.06 3.92
CA LYS A 121 3.55 11.38 4.35
C LYS A 121 3.70 12.65 5.18
N GLU A 122 3.26 13.81 4.66
CA GLU A 122 2.96 14.90 5.58
C GLU A 122 2.05 14.25 6.61
N GLU A 123 2.39 14.36 7.89
CA GLU A 123 1.43 14.16 8.95
C GLU A 123 0.36 15.23 8.71
N SER A 124 -0.53 14.95 7.74
CA SER A 124 -1.67 15.80 7.47
C SER A 124 -2.49 15.76 8.75
N GLU A 125 -2.59 16.90 9.41
CA GLU A 125 -3.46 17.12 10.57
C GLU A 125 -4.94 16.78 10.25
N GLU A 126 -5.24 16.29 9.04
CA GLU A 126 -6.52 15.75 8.57
C GLU A 126 -6.48 14.26 8.18
N GLY A 127 -5.37 13.56 8.32
CA GLY A 127 -5.36 12.09 8.38
C GLY A 127 -6.05 11.72 9.68
N SER A 128 -7.20 11.04 9.61
CA SER A 128 -7.94 10.57 10.78
C SER A 128 -6.95 10.14 11.87
N ASP A 129 -7.02 10.79 13.03
CA ASP A 129 -6.28 10.48 14.27
C ASP A 129 -6.75 9.08 14.77
N ILE A 130 -6.55 8.07 13.93
CA ILE A 130 -6.82 6.68 14.28
C ILE A 130 -5.55 6.19 14.95
N PRO A 131 -5.50 6.16 16.27
CA PRO A 131 -4.32 5.71 16.97
C PRO A 131 -4.02 4.27 16.56
N VAL A 132 -2.75 3.97 16.34
CA VAL A 132 -2.33 2.58 16.10
C VAL A 132 -2.71 1.76 17.32
N PRO A 133 -3.61 0.77 17.20
CA PRO A 133 -4.06 -0.03 18.34
C PRO A 133 -2.88 -0.86 18.88
N LYS A 134 -2.87 -1.06 20.19
CA LYS A 134 -1.84 -1.83 20.86
C LYS A 134 -2.29 -3.26 21.14
N THR A 135 -3.60 -3.48 21.16
CA THR A 135 -4.23 -4.77 21.43
C THR A 135 -5.29 -5.10 20.40
N VAL A 136 -5.66 -6.38 20.31
CA VAL A 136 -6.75 -6.83 19.44
C VAL A 136 -8.09 -6.19 19.84
N ASP A 137 -8.35 -5.98 21.12
CA ASP A 137 -9.57 -5.31 21.58
C ASP A 137 -9.61 -3.84 21.16
N GLU A 138 -8.48 -3.15 21.20
CA GLU A 138 -8.36 -1.78 20.66
C GLU A 138 -8.53 -1.76 19.15
N ALA A 139 -7.96 -2.75 18.43
CA ALA A 139 -8.13 -2.90 16.99
C ALA A 139 -9.61 -3.10 16.61
N ILE A 140 -10.33 -3.97 17.31
CA ILE A 140 -11.78 -4.18 17.12
C ILE A 140 -12.55 -2.88 17.36
N SER A 141 -12.25 -2.18 18.46
CA SER A 141 -12.89 -0.90 18.80
C SER A 141 -12.62 0.19 17.77
N THR A 142 -11.44 0.15 17.15
CA THR A 142 -11.06 1.07 16.08
C THR A 142 -11.81 0.74 14.80
N LEU A 143 -11.85 -0.52 14.38
CA LEU A 143 -12.64 -0.97 13.22
C LEU A 143 -14.11 -0.62 13.35
N GLU A 144 -14.68 -0.75 14.56
CA GLU A 144 -16.06 -0.34 14.81
C GLU A 144 -16.33 1.13 14.51
N LYS A 145 -15.35 2.00 14.72
CA LYS A 145 -15.50 3.45 14.50
C LYS A 145 -15.31 3.84 13.04
N ILE A 146 -14.41 3.16 12.33
CA ILE A 146 -14.00 3.57 10.98
C ILE A 146 -14.77 2.89 9.86
N LEU A 147 -15.28 1.66 10.09
CA LEU A 147 -16.03 0.95 9.07
C LEU A 147 -17.44 1.53 8.91
N SER A 148 -17.86 1.72 7.66
CA SER A 148 -19.26 2.07 7.35
C SER A 148 -20.20 0.90 7.63
N ASP A 149 -21.49 1.16 7.73
CA ASP A 149 -22.49 0.09 7.88
C ASP A 149 -22.49 -0.86 6.67
N GLU A 150 -22.25 -0.34 5.47
CA GLU A 150 -22.13 -1.12 4.23
C GLU A 150 -20.94 -2.07 4.27
N ASP A 151 -19.77 -1.59 4.73
CA ASP A 151 -18.56 -2.42 4.87
C ASP A 151 -18.75 -3.53 5.91
N ARG A 152 -19.42 -3.22 7.02
CA ARG A 152 -19.74 -4.19 8.06
C ARG A 152 -20.67 -5.29 7.53
N GLU A 153 -21.76 -4.91 6.83
CA GLU A 153 -22.65 -5.87 6.20
C GLU A 153 -21.93 -6.74 5.16
N TYR A 154 -21.05 -6.14 4.38
CA TYR A 154 -20.24 -6.86 3.40
C TYR A 154 -19.33 -7.89 4.08
N LEU A 155 -18.62 -7.50 5.16
CA LEU A 155 -17.78 -8.40 5.95
C LEU A 155 -18.55 -9.56 6.55
N LEU A 156 -19.71 -9.29 7.16
CA LEU A 156 -20.57 -10.32 7.75
C LEU A 156 -21.03 -11.35 6.73
N LYS A 157 -21.34 -10.90 5.52
CA LYS A 157 -21.83 -11.74 4.44
C LYS A 157 -20.74 -12.56 3.77
N ASN A 158 -19.55 -11.99 3.56
CA ASN A 158 -18.53 -12.55 2.70
C ASN A 158 -17.29 -13.08 3.46
N GLY A 159 -17.17 -12.77 4.76
CA GLY A 159 -16.07 -13.19 5.61
C GLY A 159 -14.77 -12.38 5.42
N ALA A 160 -13.79 -12.59 6.30
CA ALA A 160 -12.57 -11.82 6.38
C ALA A 160 -11.73 -11.85 5.09
N ILE A 161 -11.66 -13.00 4.44
CA ILE A 161 -10.86 -13.20 3.22
C ILE A 161 -11.30 -12.28 2.08
N SER A 162 -12.58 -11.89 2.05
CA SER A 162 -13.11 -11.02 1.00
C SER A 162 -12.54 -9.60 1.02
N MET A 163 -11.99 -9.16 2.15
CA MET A 163 -11.36 -7.85 2.32
C MET A 163 -9.85 -7.94 2.60
N HIS A 164 -9.23 -9.07 2.27
CA HIS A 164 -7.79 -9.29 2.46
C HIS A 164 -6.94 -8.21 1.75
N ASP A 165 -7.26 -7.90 0.50
CA ASP A 165 -6.52 -6.95 -0.34
C ASP A 165 -6.91 -5.48 -0.13
N SER A 166 -7.98 -5.21 0.61
CA SER A 166 -8.42 -3.86 0.95
C SER A 166 -8.17 -3.56 2.44
N LEU A 167 -9.12 -3.90 3.31
CA LEU A 167 -9.02 -3.65 4.75
C LEU A 167 -7.81 -4.38 5.38
N GLY A 168 -7.55 -5.62 5.00
CA GLY A 168 -6.40 -6.38 5.50
C GLY A 168 -5.09 -5.72 5.17
N ARG A 169 -4.91 -5.23 3.93
CA ARG A 169 -3.72 -4.47 3.51
C ARG A 169 -3.59 -3.16 4.30
N TRP A 170 -4.70 -2.42 4.45
CA TRP A 170 -4.71 -1.19 5.23
C TRP A 170 -4.28 -1.44 6.69
N ILE A 171 -4.84 -2.46 7.36
CA ILE A 171 -4.45 -2.85 8.71
C ILE A 171 -2.95 -3.15 8.80
N ARG A 172 -2.40 -3.92 7.86
CA ARG A 172 -0.98 -4.29 7.86
C ARG A 172 -0.06 -3.08 7.76
N ASN A 173 -0.43 -2.13 6.91
CA ASN A 173 0.37 -0.94 6.66
C ASN A 173 0.24 0.10 7.77
N GLU A 174 -1.00 0.46 8.13
CA GLU A 174 -1.24 1.55 9.07
C GLU A 174 -0.99 1.14 10.54
N TRP A 175 -1.15 -0.13 10.89
CA TRP A 175 -0.95 -0.61 12.26
C TRP A 175 0.40 -1.27 12.49
N GLY A 176 1.34 -1.11 11.55
CA GLY A 176 2.75 -1.49 11.70
C GLY A 176 3.00 -3.00 11.82
N LEU A 177 2.13 -3.85 11.25
CA LEU A 177 2.30 -5.31 11.34
C LEU A 177 3.52 -5.79 10.55
N TRP A 178 3.98 -5.04 9.55
CA TRP A 178 5.22 -5.31 8.81
C TRP A 178 6.46 -4.90 9.60
N THR A 179 6.48 -3.66 10.11
CA THR A 179 7.66 -2.99 10.65
C THR A 179 7.86 -3.23 12.15
N GLY A 180 6.81 -3.62 12.84
CA GLY A 180 6.80 -3.84 14.30
C GLY A 180 5.90 -2.82 15.00
N SER A 181 5.02 -3.33 15.87
CA SER A 181 4.14 -2.53 16.73
C SER A 181 3.77 -3.32 17.97
N GLU A 182 3.27 -2.64 19.02
CA GLU A 182 2.78 -3.32 20.22
C GLU A 182 1.67 -4.33 19.89
N LEU A 183 0.79 -4.03 18.91
CA LEU A 183 -0.22 -4.94 18.41
C LEU A 183 0.38 -6.19 17.78
N LYS A 184 1.44 -6.06 16.99
CA LYS A 184 2.16 -7.21 16.42
C LYS A 184 2.72 -8.10 17.51
N ASP A 185 3.35 -7.50 18.52
CA ASP A 185 3.93 -8.24 19.65
C ASP A 185 2.85 -9.00 20.44
N GLU A 186 1.70 -8.39 20.67
CA GLU A 186 0.55 -9.06 21.29
C GLU A 186 0.10 -10.27 20.45
N LEU A 187 -0.12 -10.08 19.15
CA LEU A 187 -0.56 -11.16 18.24
C LEU A 187 0.42 -12.33 18.20
N MET A 188 1.73 -12.05 18.14
CA MET A 188 2.76 -13.09 18.21
C MET A 188 2.74 -13.85 19.54
N ASN A 189 2.47 -13.17 20.65
CA ASN A 189 2.45 -13.75 21.99
C ASN A 189 1.19 -14.58 22.26
N MET A 190 0.15 -14.50 21.43
CA MET A 190 -1.08 -15.28 21.60
C MET A 190 -0.93 -16.78 21.34
N ASN A 191 0.25 -17.26 20.92
CA ASN A 191 0.53 -18.68 20.62
C ASN A 191 -0.44 -19.33 19.60
N LYS A 192 -1.04 -18.52 18.71
CA LYS A 192 -1.98 -18.97 17.67
C LYS A 192 -1.33 -19.22 16.31
N GLY A 193 0.00 -19.20 16.24
CA GLY A 193 0.74 -19.36 14.97
C GLY A 193 0.67 -18.12 14.08
N LEU A 194 0.31 -16.96 14.62
CA LEU A 194 0.23 -15.68 13.91
C LEU A 194 1.64 -15.11 13.73
N ASN A 195 2.37 -15.61 12.73
CA ASN A 195 3.75 -15.21 12.50
C ASN A 195 3.92 -14.32 11.27
N HIS A 196 2.86 -14.18 10.46
CA HIS A 196 2.87 -13.38 9.26
C HIS A 196 1.82 -12.26 9.34
N PRO A 197 2.11 -11.03 8.88
CA PRO A 197 1.15 -9.93 8.90
C PRO A 197 -0.19 -10.22 8.23
N ASP A 198 -0.23 -11.05 7.19
CA ASP A 198 -1.47 -11.47 6.55
C ASP A 198 -2.36 -12.29 7.49
N ASP A 199 -1.76 -13.25 8.19
CA ASP A 199 -2.48 -14.06 9.18
C ASP A 199 -2.96 -13.19 10.34
N MET A 200 -2.13 -12.22 10.75
CA MET A 200 -2.46 -11.25 11.80
C MET A 200 -3.64 -10.36 11.41
N SER A 201 -3.59 -9.76 10.22
CA SER A 201 -4.68 -8.90 9.74
C SER A 201 -5.98 -9.69 9.51
N ASN A 202 -5.88 -10.90 8.96
CA ASN A 202 -7.04 -11.78 8.80
C ASN A 202 -7.64 -12.14 10.16
N TYR A 203 -6.81 -12.48 11.14
CA TYR A 203 -7.25 -12.79 12.50
C TYR A 203 -7.99 -11.61 13.14
N ILE A 204 -7.46 -10.38 13.02
CA ILE A 204 -8.12 -9.18 13.55
C ILE A 204 -9.51 -9.01 12.91
N ILE A 205 -9.62 -9.16 11.58
CA ILE A 205 -10.90 -9.04 10.88
C ILE A 205 -11.87 -10.14 11.31
N GLU A 206 -11.41 -11.38 11.50
CA GLU A 206 -12.24 -12.48 11.99
C GLU A 206 -12.77 -12.22 13.41
N GLU A 207 -11.92 -11.71 14.31
CA GLU A 207 -12.35 -11.33 15.67
C GLU A 207 -13.34 -10.17 15.65
N PHE A 208 -13.16 -9.20 14.75
CA PHE A 208 -14.15 -8.13 14.54
C PHE A 208 -15.50 -8.68 14.08
N ILE A 209 -15.52 -9.62 13.12
CA ILE A 209 -16.74 -10.28 12.65
C ILE A 209 -17.45 -11.01 13.82
N LYS A 210 -16.70 -11.73 14.63
CA LYS A 210 -17.26 -12.43 15.83
C LYS A 210 -17.84 -11.43 16.83
N TYR A 211 -17.10 -10.36 17.12
CA TYR A 211 -17.56 -9.29 18.01
C TYR A 211 -18.86 -8.68 17.50
N TRP A 212 -18.93 -8.33 16.22
CA TRP A 212 -20.11 -7.70 15.63
C TRP A 212 -21.33 -8.62 15.59
N ASN A 213 -21.14 -9.91 15.27
CA ASN A 213 -22.22 -10.92 15.31
C ASN A 213 -22.81 -11.10 16.72
N ASN A 214 -22.03 -10.90 17.77
CA ASN A 214 -22.51 -11.01 19.14
C ASN A 214 -23.19 -9.73 19.65
N LYS A 215 -23.06 -8.62 18.90
CA LYS A 215 -23.60 -7.32 19.29
C LYS A 215 -24.99 -7.06 18.70
N ILE A 216 -25.29 -7.72 17.57
CA ILE A 216 -26.57 -7.65 16.87
C ILE A 216 -27.51 -8.68 17.49
#